data_fce77344b49198ee2f1e350150a8a5aa
#
_entry.id   fce77344b49198ee2f1e350150a8a5aa
#
_cell.length_a   1.000
_cell.length_b   1.000
_cell.length_c   1.000
_cell.angle_alpha   90.00
_cell.angle_beta   90.00
_cell.angle_gamma   90.00
#
_symmetry.space_group_name_H-M   'P 1'
#
loop_
_entity.id
_entity.type
_entity.pdbx_description
1 polymer ?
#
loop_
_entity_poly.entity_id
_entity_poly.type
_entity_poly.pdbx_seq_one_letter_code
_entity_poly.pdbx_strand_id
1 'polypeptide(L)'
;MRNSWLGAGVFAAGLGLAMILACGGLSSAGPAATASPAFWKVWGDGKAELSGYAITTTRYGVPREGRVVLIYVTEPMDRRNWIKDDAGDVPIEERVNVLKLNNVLKFQTGIYPYSVMTSVFAPVDTLAAERFAPAKIAMGAQEWCGLVYEKVIPAPQAFTSELRSYFHAEGDRDATVKTPPGTLYEDALLIQLRELDGPFARGKSWAGSIVPSLWSQRKGHTALGPVAATIKREDATRDGLPVTRFTLSYGSVVTTYDVEKAAPRRVLGWKTSGGDEAKLLKTTRLPYWQLNAPGDEKYLKELE
;
A
#
# COMPACT_ATOMS: atom_id res chain seq x y z
N MET A 1 -33.59 -5.42 -77.30
CA MET A 1 -34.96 -5.98 -77.35
C MET A 1 -35.48 -5.86 -75.92
N ARG A 2 -36.32 -4.83 -75.61
CA ARG A 2 -37.82 -4.86 -75.45
C ARG A 2 -38.21 -5.98 -74.52
N ASN A 3 -38.84 -5.77 -73.36
CA ASN A 3 -40.06 -5.01 -73.00
C ASN A 3 -40.13 -4.94 -71.46
N SER A 4 -40.37 -3.84 -70.79
CA SER A 4 -41.59 -3.30 -70.19
C SER A 4 -42.69 -4.32 -69.76
N TRP A 5 -43.18 -4.22 -68.50
CA TRP A 5 -44.56 -3.98 -68.15
C TRP A 5 -44.74 -3.63 -66.66
N LEU A 6 -45.66 -2.71 -66.44
CA LEU A 6 -46.20 -2.11 -65.24
C LEU A 6 -47.05 -3.09 -64.43
N GLY A 7 -47.24 -2.85 -63.14
CA GLY A 7 -48.34 -3.42 -62.36
C GLY A 7 -48.32 -2.98 -60.88
N ALA A 8 -49.14 -1.94 -60.64
CA ALA A 8 -50.05 -1.65 -59.52
C ALA A 8 -49.67 -1.96 -58.08
N GLY A 9 -49.84 -0.94 -57.26
CA GLY A 9 -49.64 -0.83 -55.83
C GLY A 9 -50.61 -1.59 -54.92
N VAL A 10 -50.17 -1.76 -53.69
CA VAL A 10 -51.04 -1.98 -52.53
C VAL A 10 -50.39 -1.21 -51.35
N PHE A 11 -51.18 -0.33 -50.77
CA PHE A 11 -50.90 0.34 -49.53
C PHE A 11 -50.86 -0.67 -48.36
N ALA A 12 -49.77 -0.76 -47.60
CA ALA A 12 -49.79 -1.41 -46.29
C ALA A 12 -49.13 -0.46 -45.28
N ALA A 13 -49.93 -0.08 -44.30
CA ALA A 13 -49.54 0.71 -43.18
C ALA A 13 -48.47 -0.05 -42.33
N GLY A 14 -47.27 0.43 -42.29
CA GLY A 14 -46.22 -0.10 -41.45
C GLY A 14 -46.13 0.68 -40.15
N LEU A 15 -46.37 0.01 -39.02
CA LEU A 15 -46.08 0.49 -37.67
C LEU A 15 -44.59 0.85 -37.55
N GLY A 16 -44.34 2.10 -37.25
CA GLY A 16 -42.99 2.59 -36.90
C GLY A 16 -42.56 2.07 -35.54
N LEU A 17 -41.65 1.11 -35.54
CA LEU A 17 -40.92 0.69 -34.31
C LEU A 17 -39.86 1.73 -34.03
N ALA A 18 -40.12 2.63 -33.05
CA ALA A 18 -39.14 3.56 -32.54
C ALA A 18 -38.06 2.77 -31.77
N MET A 19 -36.91 2.53 -32.37
CA MET A 19 -35.70 2.13 -31.65
C MET A 19 -35.26 3.27 -30.74
N ILE A 20 -35.51 3.14 -29.45
CA ILE A 20 -34.90 3.95 -28.42
C ILE A 20 -33.42 3.49 -28.35
N LEU A 21 -32.53 4.22 -29.02
CA LEU A 21 -31.09 4.15 -28.72
C LEU A 21 -30.92 4.68 -27.31
N ALA A 22 -30.79 3.76 -26.37
CA ALA A 22 -30.23 4.07 -25.05
C ALA A 22 -28.77 4.48 -25.26
N CYS A 23 -28.53 5.79 -25.40
CA CYS A 23 -27.18 6.36 -25.16
C CYS A 23 -26.81 6.05 -23.72
N GLY A 24 -26.08 4.95 -23.54
CA GLY A 24 -25.36 4.71 -22.30
C GLY A 24 -24.43 5.90 -22.06
N GLY A 25 -24.84 6.78 -21.15
CA GLY A 25 -24.01 7.88 -20.70
C GLY A 25 -22.71 7.31 -20.19
N LEU A 26 -21.60 7.61 -20.88
CA LEU A 26 -20.27 7.52 -20.32
C LEU A 26 -20.30 8.43 -19.10
N SER A 27 -20.40 7.81 -17.92
CA SER A 27 -20.21 8.51 -16.66
C SER A 27 -18.78 9.10 -16.72
N SER A 28 -18.69 10.40 -17.00
CA SER A 28 -17.43 11.11 -16.84
C SER A 28 -17.06 10.95 -15.36
N ALA A 29 -16.02 10.18 -15.09
CA ALA A 29 -15.41 10.16 -13.77
C ALA A 29 -15.12 11.61 -13.39
N GLY A 30 -15.77 12.10 -12.33
CA GLY A 30 -15.51 13.42 -11.80
C GLY A 30 -14.01 13.56 -11.50
N PRO A 31 -13.50 14.80 -11.37
CA PRO A 31 -12.10 15.02 -11.08
C PRO A 31 -11.69 14.20 -9.85
N ALA A 32 -10.56 13.48 -9.95
CA ALA A 32 -10.04 12.69 -8.86
C ALA A 32 -9.97 13.53 -7.58
N ALA A 33 -10.53 13.04 -6.47
CA ALA A 33 -10.51 13.76 -5.22
C ALA A 33 -9.08 13.82 -4.70
N THR A 34 -8.48 15.00 -4.67
CA THR A 34 -7.14 15.20 -4.10
C THR A 34 -7.18 15.16 -2.58
N ALA A 35 -6.03 14.90 -1.96
CA ALA A 35 -5.89 15.02 -0.51
C ALA A 35 -6.22 16.45 -0.04
N SER A 36 -6.70 16.58 1.19
CA SER A 36 -7.14 17.87 1.74
C SER A 36 -6.01 18.88 1.89
N PRO A 37 -6.30 20.18 1.93
CA PRO A 37 -5.29 21.21 2.24
C PRO A 37 -4.59 20.95 3.58
N ALA A 38 -5.28 20.34 4.56
CA ALA A 38 -4.70 19.98 5.85
C ALA A 38 -3.64 18.88 5.72
N PHE A 39 -3.85 17.91 4.84
CA PHE A 39 -2.84 16.91 4.49
C PHE A 39 -1.60 17.59 3.89
N TRP A 40 -1.77 18.43 2.86
CA TRP A 40 -0.66 19.08 2.16
C TRP A 40 0.12 20.05 3.06
N LYS A 41 -0.53 20.68 4.03
CA LYS A 41 0.17 21.53 5.01
C LYS A 41 1.22 20.75 5.81
N VAL A 42 1.01 19.47 6.03
CA VAL A 42 1.95 18.59 6.76
C VAL A 42 2.91 17.89 5.81
N TRP A 43 2.39 17.32 4.73
CA TRP A 43 3.14 16.40 3.87
C TRP A 43 3.74 17.06 2.63
N GLY A 44 3.41 18.32 2.35
CA GLY A 44 3.97 19.13 1.27
C GLY A 44 5.14 20.02 1.69
N ASP A 45 5.70 19.86 2.90
CA ASP A 45 6.75 20.72 3.45
C ASP A 45 8.17 20.35 2.98
N GLY A 46 8.31 19.41 2.05
CA GLY A 46 9.61 18.96 1.53
C GLY A 46 10.44 18.14 2.52
N LYS A 47 9.82 17.52 3.52
CA LYS A 47 10.50 16.68 4.53
C LYS A 47 9.86 15.30 4.58
N ALA A 48 10.66 14.30 4.91
CA ALA A 48 10.17 12.99 5.31
C ALA A 48 9.91 12.95 6.81
N GLU A 49 8.91 12.19 7.24
CA GLU A 49 8.78 11.74 8.62
C GLU A 49 9.55 10.42 8.77
N LEU A 50 10.46 10.38 9.72
CA LEU A 50 11.22 9.19 10.09
C LEU A 50 10.82 8.79 11.50
N SER A 51 10.35 7.54 11.66
CA SER A 51 9.97 6.97 12.95
C SER A 51 10.80 5.73 13.21
N GLY A 52 11.61 5.74 14.27
CA GLY A 52 12.44 4.62 14.71
C GLY A 52 11.73 3.76 15.75
N TYR A 53 11.86 2.44 15.60
CA TYR A 53 11.23 1.45 16.49
C TYR A 53 12.26 0.43 16.98
N ALA A 54 12.17 0.05 18.25
CA ALA A 54 12.67 -1.23 18.71
C ALA A 54 11.67 -2.32 18.27
N ILE A 55 12.20 -3.42 17.73
CA ILE A 55 11.37 -4.56 17.32
C ILE A 55 11.97 -5.86 17.85
N THR A 56 11.08 -6.77 18.28
CA THR A 56 11.37 -8.19 18.35
C THR A 56 10.70 -8.83 17.16
N THR A 57 11.42 -9.61 16.36
CA THR A 57 10.87 -10.37 15.22
C THR A 57 11.27 -11.83 15.31
N THR A 58 10.38 -12.73 14.91
CA THR A 58 10.67 -14.16 14.94
C THR A 58 11.31 -14.62 13.64
N ARG A 59 12.49 -15.24 13.71
CA ARG A 59 13.13 -15.89 12.56
C ARG A 59 13.73 -17.22 12.98
N TYR A 60 13.46 -18.28 12.20
CA TYR A 60 13.84 -19.68 12.50
C TYR A 60 13.33 -20.16 13.87
N GLY A 61 12.11 -19.76 14.23
CA GLY A 61 11.48 -20.13 15.51
C GLY A 61 12.06 -19.42 16.74
N VAL A 62 12.99 -18.45 16.57
CA VAL A 62 13.65 -17.73 17.66
C VAL A 62 13.37 -16.24 17.56
N PRO A 63 12.98 -15.58 18.69
CA PRO A 63 12.87 -14.12 18.75
C PRO A 63 14.23 -13.45 18.48
N ARG A 64 14.24 -12.38 17.70
CA ARG A 64 15.41 -11.59 17.36
C ARG A 64 15.11 -10.14 17.64
N GLU A 65 16.01 -9.48 18.36
CA GLU A 65 15.96 -8.04 18.51
C GLU A 65 16.43 -7.35 17.23
N GLY A 66 15.80 -6.24 16.90
CA GLY A 66 16.10 -5.49 15.71
C GLY A 66 15.64 -4.04 15.79
N ARG A 67 15.74 -3.37 14.66
CA ARG A 67 15.27 -2.00 14.46
C ARG A 67 14.41 -1.91 13.23
N VAL A 68 13.38 -1.06 13.32
CA VAL A 68 12.59 -0.64 12.17
C VAL A 68 12.68 0.88 12.06
N VAL A 69 12.85 1.38 10.85
CA VAL A 69 12.61 2.79 10.54
C VAL A 69 11.48 2.87 9.52
N LEU A 70 10.38 3.51 9.90
CA LEU A 70 9.31 3.87 8.97
C LEU A 70 9.60 5.26 8.43
N ILE A 71 9.68 5.39 7.10
CA ILE A 71 9.98 6.64 6.40
C ILE A 71 8.79 6.98 5.52
N TYR A 72 8.09 8.07 5.86
CA TYR A 72 6.96 8.57 5.08
C TYR A 72 7.37 9.85 4.35
N VAL A 73 7.13 9.91 3.04
CA VAL A 73 7.43 11.08 2.23
C VAL A 73 6.50 11.16 1.03
N THR A 74 6.09 12.37 0.65
CA THR A 74 5.39 12.58 -0.62
C THR A 74 6.39 12.76 -1.75
N GLU A 75 6.13 12.09 -2.87
CA GLU A 75 6.95 12.24 -4.08
C GLU A 75 6.11 12.06 -5.35
N PRO A 76 6.49 12.72 -6.46
CA PRO A 76 5.84 12.53 -7.74
C PRO A 76 6.28 11.22 -8.39
N MET A 77 5.34 10.55 -9.08
CA MET A 77 5.59 9.34 -9.86
C MET A 77 4.91 9.43 -11.23
N ASP A 78 5.47 8.73 -12.20
CA ASP A 78 4.81 8.40 -13.45
C ASP A 78 3.80 7.26 -13.21
N ARG A 79 2.49 7.53 -13.38
CA ARG A 79 1.43 6.54 -13.12
C ARG A 79 1.39 5.38 -14.12
N ARG A 80 2.08 5.50 -15.27
CA ARG A 80 2.11 4.44 -16.30
C ARG A 80 2.95 3.24 -15.88
N ASN A 81 4.00 3.48 -15.11
CA ASN A 81 4.98 2.46 -14.71
C ASN A 81 5.31 2.47 -13.20
N TRP A 82 4.74 3.43 -12.45
CA TRP A 82 4.97 3.62 -11.02
C TRP A 82 6.46 3.78 -10.69
N ILE A 83 7.15 4.62 -11.48
CA ILE A 83 8.54 5.03 -11.28
C ILE A 83 8.55 6.48 -10.86
N LYS A 84 9.47 6.85 -9.97
CA LYS A 84 9.62 8.21 -9.46
C LYS A 84 9.98 9.16 -10.61
N ASP A 85 9.29 10.30 -10.64
CA ASP A 85 9.63 11.44 -11.50
C ASP A 85 10.71 12.28 -10.82
N ASP A 86 11.96 11.81 -10.86
CA ASP A 86 13.10 12.50 -10.24
C ASP A 86 13.72 13.59 -11.15
N ALA A 87 13.50 13.51 -12.46
CA ALA A 87 13.91 14.51 -13.41
C ALA A 87 12.87 15.65 -13.58
N GLY A 88 11.60 15.40 -13.22
CA GLY A 88 10.50 16.36 -13.35
C GLY A 88 9.99 16.50 -14.79
N ASP A 89 10.25 15.51 -15.66
CA ASP A 89 9.92 15.51 -17.08
C ASP A 89 8.67 14.68 -17.44
N VAL A 90 8.06 14.02 -16.46
CA VAL A 90 6.80 13.30 -16.66
C VAL A 90 5.69 14.30 -16.98
N PRO A 91 4.91 14.10 -18.08
CA PRO A 91 3.76 14.95 -18.40
C PRO A 91 2.79 15.09 -17.22
N ILE A 92 2.24 16.27 -17.01
CA ILE A 92 1.41 16.57 -15.83
C ILE A 92 0.18 15.65 -15.71
N GLU A 93 -0.38 15.23 -16.85
CA GLU A 93 -1.51 14.30 -16.92
C GLU A 93 -1.15 12.86 -16.53
N GLU A 94 0.14 12.52 -16.57
CA GLU A 94 0.66 11.21 -16.16
C GLU A 94 1.35 11.26 -14.80
N ARG A 95 1.55 12.46 -14.25
CA ARG A 95 2.18 12.65 -12.95
C ARG A 95 1.16 12.47 -11.83
N VAL A 96 1.50 11.68 -10.83
CA VAL A 96 0.68 11.49 -9.62
C VAL A 96 1.55 11.64 -8.38
N ASN A 97 1.03 12.31 -7.36
CA ASN A 97 1.69 12.35 -6.08
C ASN A 97 1.31 11.12 -5.25
N VAL A 98 2.29 10.51 -4.63
CA VAL A 98 2.09 9.40 -3.70
C VAL A 98 2.60 9.77 -2.31
N LEU A 99 1.96 9.25 -1.27
CA LEU A 99 2.60 9.08 0.03
C LEU A 99 3.33 7.75 -0.02
N LYS A 100 4.65 7.81 -0.06
CA LYS A 100 5.52 6.64 0.01
C LYS A 100 5.82 6.30 1.46
N LEU A 101 5.74 5.03 1.80
CA LEU A 101 6.28 4.46 3.02
C LEU A 101 7.42 3.51 2.67
N ASN A 102 8.59 3.71 3.26
CA ASN A 102 9.61 2.67 3.36
C ASN A 102 9.59 2.10 4.79
N ASN A 103 9.32 0.81 4.92
CA ASN A 103 9.48 0.05 6.15
C ASN A 103 10.84 -0.67 6.09
N VAL A 104 11.83 -0.15 6.79
CA VAL A 104 13.22 -0.65 6.80
C VAL A 104 13.44 -1.44 8.08
N LEU A 105 13.43 -2.76 7.97
CA LEU A 105 13.67 -3.70 9.07
C LEU A 105 15.11 -4.21 9.02
N LYS A 106 15.83 -4.14 10.14
CA LYS A 106 17.16 -4.73 10.33
C LYS A 106 17.21 -5.54 11.62
N PHE A 107 17.74 -6.75 11.55
CA PHE A 107 17.96 -7.61 12.72
C PHE A 107 19.11 -8.60 12.46
N GLN A 108 19.62 -9.20 13.52
CA GLN A 108 20.76 -10.12 13.46
C GLN A 108 20.33 -11.56 13.68
N THR A 109 20.86 -12.52 12.90
CA THR A 109 20.73 -13.94 13.14
C THR A 109 22.13 -14.58 13.27
N GLY A 110 22.52 -14.94 14.48
CA GLY A 110 23.89 -15.44 14.68
C GLY A 110 24.91 -14.42 14.14
N ILE A 111 25.70 -14.80 13.14
CA ILE A 111 26.78 -13.96 12.59
C ILE A 111 26.34 -13.07 11.41
N TYR A 112 25.14 -13.25 10.85
CA TYR A 112 24.73 -12.50 9.67
C TYR A 112 23.47 -11.65 9.91
N PRO A 113 23.45 -10.43 9.34
CA PRO A 113 22.32 -9.53 9.43
C PRO A 113 21.28 -9.83 8.36
N TYR A 114 20.02 -9.53 8.68
CA TYR A 114 18.96 -9.30 7.73
C TYR A 114 18.75 -7.81 7.48
N SER A 115 18.56 -7.43 6.23
CA SER A 115 18.09 -6.11 5.82
C SER A 115 16.89 -6.31 4.91
N VAL A 116 15.72 -5.88 5.37
CA VAL A 116 14.47 -5.98 4.62
C VAL A 116 13.90 -4.60 4.46
N MET A 117 13.56 -4.22 3.23
CA MET A 117 12.84 -2.97 2.97
C MET A 117 11.58 -3.28 2.17
N THR A 118 10.43 -2.90 2.74
CA THR A 118 9.16 -2.91 2.01
C THR A 118 8.75 -1.46 1.72
N SER A 119 8.57 -1.15 0.44
CA SER A 119 8.14 0.17 -0.03
C SER A 119 6.70 0.10 -0.51
N VAL A 120 5.86 1.01 -0.02
CA VAL A 120 4.46 1.17 -0.41
C VAL A 120 4.29 2.53 -1.05
N PHE A 121 3.67 2.58 -2.21
CA PHE A 121 3.40 3.81 -2.96
C PHE A 121 1.89 3.98 -3.05
N ALA A 122 1.35 4.88 -2.25
CA ALA A 122 -0.08 5.12 -2.13
C ALA A 122 -0.44 6.49 -2.74
N PRO A 123 -1.16 6.55 -3.88
CA PRO A 123 -1.61 7.80 -4.45
C PRO A 123 -2.40 8.63 -3.44
N VAL A 124 -2.07 9.91 -3.36
CA VAL A 124 -2.78 10.88 -2.52
C VAL A 124 -3.88 11.59 -3.30
N ASP A 125 -3.78 11.58 -4.62
CA ASP A 125 -4.84 11.98 -5.54
C ASP A 125 -5.62 10.70 -5.87
N THR A 126 -6.77 10.50 -5.24
CA THR A 126 -7.44 9.21 -5.25
C THR A 126 -7.98 8.84 -6.62
N LEU A 127 -7.46 7.73 -7.15
CA LEU A 127 -8.02 6.99 -8.26
C LEU A 127 -8.78 5.73 -7.76
N ALA A 128 -8.80 5.47 -6.45
CA ALA A 128 -9.34 4.27 -5.84
C ALA A 128 -10.47 4.58 -4.85
N ALA A 129 -11.37 3.60 -4.63
CA ALA A 129 -12.47 3.69 -3.67
C ALA A 129 -11.99 3.85 -2.22
N GLU A 130 -10.82 3.31 -1.91
CA GLU A 130 -10.18 3.44 -0.60
C GLU A 130 -9.03 4.46 -0.65
N ARG A 131 -9.06 5.41 0.26
CA ARG A 131 -8.02 6.43 0.39
C ARG A 131 -6.67 5.79 0.75
N PHE A 132 -5.61 6.20 0.06
CA PHE A 132 -4.26 5.63 0.20
C PHE A 132 -4.17 4.12 -0.13
N ALA A 133 -5.07 3.59 -0.98
CA ALA A 133 -4.86 2.27 -1.54
C ALA A 133 -3.55 2.24 -2.33
N PRO A 134 -2.71 1.20 -2.17
CA PRO A 134 -1.42 1.16 -2.83
C PRO A 134 -1.56 0.97 -4.34
N ALA A 135 -0.77 1.68 -5.11
CA ALA A 135 -0.60 1.46 -6.55
C ALA A 135 0.61 0.57 -6.85
N LYS A 136 1.56 0.52 -5.93
CA LYS A 136 2.75 -0.36 -6.00
C LYS A 136 3.20 -0.71 -4.60
N ILE A 137 3.61 -1.97 -4.43
CA ILE A 137 4.33 -2.46 -3.25
C ILE A 137 5.58 -3.16 -3.77
N ALA A 138 6.73 -2.94 -3.14
CA ALA A 138 7.97 -3.62 -3.49
C ALA A 138 8.73 -3.99 -2.22
N MET A 139 9.21 -5.21 -2.15
CA MET A 139 10.04 -5.71 -1.05
C MET A 139 11.39 -6.17 -1.57
N GLY A 140 12.46 -5.75 -0.90
CA GLY A 140 13.79 -6.33 -1.02
C GLY A 140 14.19 -6.94 0.32
N ALA A 141 14.62 -8.17 0.31
CA ALA A 141 15.15 -8.86 1.48
C ALA A 141 16.55 -9.39 1.18
N GLN A 142 17.53 -8.99 1.96
CA GLN A 142 18.93 -9.34 1.78
C GLN A 142 19.50 -9.89 3.08
N GLU A 143 20.23 -10.98 2.95
CA GLU A 143 21.09 -11.56 3.98
C GLU A 143 22.29 -12.22 3.31
N TRP A 144 23.25 -12.80 4.05
CA TRP A 144 24.51 -13.27 3.44
C TRP A 144 24.34 -14.43 2.45
N CYS A 145 23.23 -15.18 2.51
CA CYS A 145 22.99 -16.25 1.55
C CYS A 145 22.47 -15.73 0.20
N GLY A 146 21.78 -14.58 0.17
CA GLY A 146 21.27 -14.05 -1.08
C GLY A 146 20.28 -12.90 -0.96
N LEU A 147 19.71 -12.54 -2.11
CA LEU A 147 18.73 -11.47 -2.28
C LEU A 147 17.40 -12.05 -2.79
N VAL A 148 16.32 -11.53 -2.25
CA VAL A 148 14.97 -11.70 -2.81
C VAL A 148 14.37 -10.33 -3.07
N TYR A 149 13.79 -10.15 -4.22
CA TYR A 149 12.99 -9.00 -4.58
C TYR A 149 11.61 -9.44 -5.03
N GLU A 150 10.57 -8.78 -4.52
CA GLU A 150 9.20 -8.99 -4.98
C GLU A 150 8.49 -7.66 -5.16
N LYS A 151 7.82 -7.49 -6.31
CA LYS A 151 7.03 -6.31 -6.65
C LYS A 151 5.60 -6.74 -6.91
N VAL A 152 4.65 -5.98 -6.35
CA VAL A 152 3.21 -6.15 -6.56
C VAL A 152 2.63 -4.86 -7.11
N ILE A 153 1.87 -4.97 -8.21
CA ILE A 153 1.11 -3.87 -8.80
C ILE A 153 -0.38 -4.22 -8.66
N PRO A 154 -1.07 -3.59 -7.70
CA PRO A 154 -2.51 -3.72 -7.53
C PRO A 154 -3.32 -3.25 -8.74
N ALA A 155 -4.42 -3.95 -9.00
CA ALA A 155 -5.47 -3.58 -9.96
C ALA A 155 -6.84 -3.86 -9.35
N PRO A 156 -7.97 -3.40 -9.92
CA PRO A 156 -9.30 -3.49 -9.28
C PRO A 156 -9.75 -4.89 -8.86
N GLN A 157 -9.38 -5.93 -9.61
CA GLN A 157 -9.79 -7.32 -9.38
C GLN A 157 -8.64 -8.33 -9.52
N ALA A 158 -7.41 -7.83 -9.47
CA ALA A 158 -6.20 -8.65 -9.55
C ALA A 158 -5.01 -7.85 -9.05
N PHE A 159 -3.87 -8.49 -8.91
CA PHE A 159 -2.57 -7.84 -8.92
C PHE A 159 -1.59 -8.63 -9.79
N THR A 160 -0.58 -7.96 -10.31
CA THR A 160 0.59 -8.64 -10.87
C THR A 160 1.68 -8.71 -9.82
N SER A 161 2.38 -9.85 -9.75
CA SER A 161 3.56 -10.04 -8.92
C SER A 161 4.75 -10.40 -9.80
N GLU A 162 5.89 -9.81 -9.48
CA GLU A 162 7.19 -10.12 -10.05
C GLU A 162 8.12 -10.50 -8.92
N LEU A 163 8.47 -11.79 -8.81
CA LEU A 163 9.41 -12.33 -7.83
C LEU A 163 10.75 -12.64 -8.52
N ARG A 164 11.84 -12.21 -7.90
CA ARG A 164 13.22 -12.58 -8.27
C ARG A 164 13.92 -13.07 -7.02
N SER A 165 14.27 -14.34 -6.99
CA SER A 165 14.83 -14.99 -5.80
C SER A 165 16.09 -15.76 -6.13
N TYR A 166 17.13 -15.57 -5.34
CA TYR A 166 18.33 -16.39 -5.36
C TYR A 166 18.05 -17.87 -4.99
N PHE A 167 16.96 -18.12 -4.25
CA PHE A 167 16.67 -19.45 -3.70
C PHE A 167 15.87 -20.30 -4.70
N HIS A 168 16.40 -21.44 -5.09
CA HIS A 168 15.81 -22.34 -6.09
C HIS A 168 14.36 -22.75 -5.77
N ALA A 169 14.04 -22.97 -4.50
CA ALA A 169 12.69 -23.35 -4.07
C ALA A 169 11.62 -22.27 -4.36
N GLU A 170 12.02 -21.02 -4.52
CA GLU A 170 11.14 -19.89 -4.85
C GLU A 170 11.23 -19.53 -6.34
N GLY A 171 12.47 -19.49 -6.85
CA GLY A 171 12.80 -19.20 -8.25
C GLY A 171 12.39 -17.79 -8.70
N ASP A 172 12.57 -17.54 -9.99
CA ASP A 172 12.04 -16.35 -10.64
C ASP A 172 10.62 -16.63 -11.16
N ARG A 173 9.68 -15.74 -10.84
CA ARG A 173 8.27 -15.95 -11.17
C ARG A 173 7.56 -14.63 -11.42
N ASP A 174 6.80 -14.59 -12.50
CA ASP A 174 5.79 -13.57 -12.76
C ASP A 174 4.41 -14.21 -12.65
N ALA A 175 3.49 -13.54 -11.98
CA ALA A 175 2.14 -14.04 -11.76
C ALA A 175 1.09 -12.93 -11.84
N THR A 176 -0.12 -13.30 -12.26
CA THR A 176 -1.32 -12.49 -12.08
C THR A 176 -2.26 -13.23 -11.15
N VAL A 177 -2.59 -12.62 -10.03
CA VAL A 177 -3.45 -13.21 -8.99
C VAL A 177 -4.76 -12.45 -8.94
N LYS A 178 -5.87 -13.17 -9.13
CA LYS A 178 -7.21 -12.58 -9.00
C LYS A 178 -7.52 -12.23 -7.55
N THR A 179 -8.17 -11.09 -7.35
CA THR A 179 -8.60 -10.61 -6.04
C THR A 179 -10.07 -10.17 -6.07
N PRO A 180 -10.82 -10.34 -4.97
CA PRO A 180 -12.11 -9.67 -4.81
C PRO A 180 -11.96 -8.14 -4.94
N PRO A 181 -12.98 -7.43 -5.43
CA PRO A 181 -12.98 -5.96 -5.42
C PRO A 181 -12.79 -5.42 -4.00
N GLY A 182 -12.02 -4.33 -3.85
CA GLY A 182 -11.76 -3.72 -2.55
C GLY A 182 -10.80 -4.52 -1.65
N THR A 183 -10.03 -5.46 -2.22
CA THR A 183 -8.99 -6.18 -1.49
C THR A 183 -7.95 -5.20 -0.95
N LEU A 184 -7.67 -5.29 0.34
CA LEU A 184 -6.62 -4.53 1.00
C LEU A 184 -5.25 -5.22 0.87
N TYR A 185 -4.20 -4.50 1.21
CA TYR A 185 -2.83 -5.01 1.27
C TYR A 185 -2.25 -4.68 2.64
N GLU A 186 -1.82 -5.69 3.39
CA GLU A 186 -1.37 -5.50 4.78
C GLU A 186 -0.19 -4.51 4.87
N ASP A 187 0.72 -4.52 3.89
CA ASP A 187 1.85 -3.58 3.89
C ASP A 187 1.40 -2.11 3.78
N ALA A 188 0.22 -1.83 3.23
CA ALA A 188 -0.34 -0.48 3.13
C ALA A 188 -1.04 -0.02 4.42
N LEU A 189 -1.35 -0.91 5.36
CA LEU A 189 -2.07 -0.57 6.58
C LEU A 189 -1.31 0.43 7.45
N LEU A 190 0.03 0.41 7.44
CA LEU A 190 0.84 1.40 8.16
C LEU A 190 0.67 2.84 7.64
N ILE A 191 0.10 3.01 6.43
CA ILE A 191 -0.36 4.32 5.93
C ILE A 191 -1.84 4.51 6.25
N GLN A 192 -2.70 3.56 5.86
CA GLN A 192 -4.16 3.71 5.87
C GLN A 192 -4.72 3.86 7.27
N LEU A 193 -4.20 3.10 8.25
CA LEU A 193 -4.65 3.15 9.65
C LEU A 193 -4.29 4.46 10.37
N ARG A 194 -3.38 5.27 9.80
CA ARG A 194 -3.08 6.61 10.34
C ARG A 194 -4.21 7.61 10.10
N GLU A 195 -5.15 7.30 9.22
CA GLU A 195 -6.31 8.16 8.94
C GLU A 195 -5.91 9.62 8.65
N LEU A 196 -4.83 9.81 7.87
CA LEU A 196 -4.19 11.11 7.63
C LEU A 196 -5.07 12.11 6.90
N ASP A 197 -6.06 11.64 6.15
CA ASP A 197 -7.00 12.46 5.39
C ASP A 197 -8.41 11.85 5.38
N GLY A 198 -8.88 11.48 6.55
CA GLY A 198 -10.19 10.89 6.78
C GLY A 198 -10.13 9.47 7.36
N PRO A 199 -11.25 8.98 7.87
CA PRO A 199 -11.28 7.71 8.59
C PRO A 199 -11.01 6.53 7.64
N PHE A 200 -10.26 5.54 8.15
CA PHE A 200 -10.14 4.22 7.54
C PHE A 200 -11.44 3.46 7.77
N ALA A 201 -12.03 2.96 6.70
CA ALA A 201 -13.33 2.28 6.69
C ALA A 201 -14.46 3.06 7.38
N ARG A 202 -15.68 2.92 6.90
CA ARG A 202 -16.85 3.58 7.50
C ARG A 202 -17.39 2.73 8.64
N GLY A 203 -16.94 2.99 9.88
CA GLY A 203 -17.49 2.33 11.08
C GLY A 203 -16.44 1.72 12.00
N LYS A 204 -16.89 0.87 12.95
CA LYS A 204 -16.05 0.24 13.97
C LYS A 204 -15.36 -1.04 13.49
N SER A 205 -15.73 -1.56 12.34
CA SER A 205 -15.15 -2.78 11.78
C SER A 205 -15.22 -2.78 10.27
N TRP A 206 -14.26 -3.45 9.67
CA TRP A 206 -14.21 -3.80 8.26
C TRP A 206 -14.09 -5.31 8.12
N ALA A 207 -14.72 -5.89 7.10
CA ALA A 207 -14.56 -7.28 6.72
C ALA A 207 -14.45 -7.37 5.19
N GLY A 208 -13.51 -8.16 4.70
CA GLY A 208 -13.26 -8.29 3.27
C GLY A 208 -12.08 -9.20 2.98
N SER A 209 -11.37 -8.90 1.93
CA SER A 209 -10.20 -9.64 1.47
C SER A 209 -8.93 -8.81 1.69
N ILE A 210 -7.85 -9.44 2.13
CA ILE A 210 -6.53 -8.81 2.28
C ILE A 210 -5.44 -9.69 1.66
N VAL A 211 -4.46 -9.08 1.04
CA VAL A 211 -3.19 -9.72 0.69
C VAL A 211 -2.25 -9.53 1.88
N PRO A 212 -1.80 -10.60 2.55
CA PRO A 212 -0.87 -10.51 3.67
C PRO A 212 0.46 -9.87 3.27
N SER A 213 1.19 -9.35 4.26
CA SER A 213 2.49 -8.68 4.06
C SER A 213 3.48 -9.56 3.28
N LEU A 214 4.18 -8.97 2.31
CA LEU A 214 5.19 -9.65 1.51
C LEU A 214 6.28 -10.25 2.39
N TRP A 215 6.72 -9.53 3.43
CA TRP A 215 7.70 -10.07 4.38
C TRP A 215 7.16 -11.23 5.19
N SER A 216 5.91 -11.18 5.65
CA SER A 216 5.29 -12.27 6.40
C SER A 216 5.16 -13.53 5.54
N GLN A 217 4.76 -13.38 4.29
CA GLN A 217 4.66 -14.49 3.35
C GLN A 217 6.04 -15.08 3.01
N ARG A 218 7.04 -14.22 2.76
CA ARG A 218 8.42 -14.64 2.55
C ARG A 218 8.97 -15.40 3.76
N LYS A 219 8.72 -14.89 4.97
CA LYS A 219 9.15 -15.49 6.23
C LYS A 219 8.52 -16.86 6.47
N GLY A 220 7.24 -16.99 6.12
CA GLY A 220 6.45 -18.21 6.27
C GLY A 220 6.50 -19.17 5.09
N HIS A 221 7.18 -18.82 3.99
CA HIS A 221 7.17 -19.56 2.72
C HIS A 221 5.75 -19.90 2.23
N THR A 222 4.82 -18.95 2.38
CA THR A 222 3.43 -19.09 1.97
C THR A 222 3.20 -18.43 0.61
N ALA A 223 2.21 -18.94 -0.15
CA ALA A 223 1.86 -18.39 -1.44
C ALA A 223 1.27 -16.98 -1.30
N LEU A 224 1.65 -16.08 -2.20
CA LEU A 224 1.07 -14.74 -2.30
C LEU A 224 -0.36 -14.84 -2.84
N GLY A 225 -1.33 -14.35 -2.07
CA GLY A 225 -2.72 -14.35 -2.49
C GLY A 225 -3.66 -13.72 -1.46
N PRO A 226 -4.91 -13.42 -1.87
CA PRO A 226 -5.90 -12.82 -0.99
C PRO A 226 -6.47 -13.86 -0.01
N VAL A 227 -6.70 -13.41 1.22
CA VAL A 227 -7.36 -14.18 2.28
C VAL A 227 -8.51 -13.38 2.88
N ALA A 228 -9.53 -14.05 3.43
CA ALA A 228 -10.60 -13.38 4.17
C ALA A 228 -10.06 -12.81 5.47
N ALA A 229 -10.39 -11.55 5.76
CA ALA A 229 -9.89 -10.83 6.92
C ALA A 229 -10.94 -9.91 7.54
N THR A 230 -10.69 -9.53 8.78
CA THR A 230 -11.44 -8.50 9.50
C THR A 230 -10.48 -7.50 10.13
N ILE A 231 -10.89 -6.23 10.20
CA ILE A 231 -10.21 -5.19 10.98
C ILE A 231 -11.23 -4.60 11.95
N LYS A 232 -10.97 -4.71 13.24
CA LYS A 232 -11.74 -4.02 14.29
C LYS A 232 -11.03 -2.73 14.67
N ARG A 233 -11.82 -1.69 14.97
CA ARG A 233 -11.34 -0.37 15.39
C ARG A 233 -11.95 -0.08 16.75
N GLU A 234 -11.14 0.23 17.74
CA GLU A 234 -11.57 0.57 19.09
C GLU A 234 -10.71 1.68 19.70
N ASP A 235 -11.29 2.39 20.66
CA ASP A 235 -10.56 3.33 21.47
C ASP A 235 -9.79 2.60 22.56
N ALA A 236 -8.51 2.93 22.73
CA ALA A 236 -7.62 2.30 23.70
C ALA A 236 -6.63 3.31 24.28
N THR A 237 -5.80 2.83 25.19
CA THR A 237 -4.67 3.59 25.74
C THR A 237 -3.40 2.76 25.60
N ARG A 238 -2.30 3.40 25.24
CA ARG A 238 -0.96 2.82 25.24
C ARG A 238 0.01 3.77 25.95
N ASP A 239 0.68 3.28 26.98
CA ASP A 239 1.66 4.05 27.78
C ASP A 239 1.08 5.42 28.22
N GLY A 240 -0.22 5.45 28.61
CA GLY A 240 -0.94 6.66 29.02
C GLY A 240 -1.45 7.56 27.89
N LEU A 241 -1.12 7.27 26.63
CA LEU A 241 -1.56 8.04 25.47
C LEU A 241 -2.86 7.47 24.88
N PRO A 242 -3.86 8.32 24.53
CA PRO A 242 -5.05 7.89 23.81
C PRO A 242 -4.69 7.40 22.41
N VAL A 243 -5.10 6.19 22.07
CA VAL A 243 -4.86 5.58 20.75
C VAL A 243 -6.17 5.08 20.13
N THR A 244 -6.17 4.95 18.82
CA THR A 244 -7.07 4.08 18.11
C THR A 244 -6.34 2.76 17.91
N ARG A 245 -6.89 1.67 18.46
CA ARG A 245 -6.38 0.32 18.24
C ARG A 245 -7.10 -0.31 17.07
N PHE A 246 -6.34 -0.81 16.13
CA PHE A 246 -6.85 -1.62 15.02
C PHE A 246 -6.37 -3.06 15.20
N THR A 247 -7.30 -4.00 15.16
CA THR A 247 -7.00 -5.44 15.24
C THR A 247 -7.34 -6.10 13.91
N LEU A 248 -6.32 -6.42 13.14
CA LEU A 248 -6.40 -7.24 11.92
C LEU A 248 -6.43 -8.72 12.32
N SER A 249 -7.33 -9.49 11.69
CA SER A 249 -7.39 -10.95 11.87
C SER A 249 -7.64 -11.65 10.55
N TYR A 250 -6.81 -12.65 10.23
CA TYR A 250 -7.01 -13.57 9.11
C TYR A 250 -6.37 -14.94 9.43
N GLY A 251 -7.06 -16.05 9.14
CA GLY A 251 -6.61 -17.38 9.54
C GLY A 251 -6.30 -17.44 11.05
N SER A 252 -5.10 -17.83 11.40
CA SER A 252 -4.59 -17.82 12.79
C SER A 252 -3.80 -16.56 13.14
N VAL A 253 -3.62 -15.64 12.19
CA VAL A 253 -2.86 -14.40 12.39
C VAL A 253 -3.75 -13.34 13.00
N VAL A 254 -3.27 -12.72 14.06
CA VAL A 254 -3.86 -11.54 14.68
C VAL A 254 -2.76 -10.50 14.83
N THR A 255 -2.98 -9.31 14.28
CA THR A 255 -2.07 -8.16 14.42
C THR A 255 -2.81 -6.98 15.02
N THR A 256 -2.30 -6.40 16.09
CA THR A 256 -2.80 -5.15 16.66
C THR A 256 -1.86 -4.00 16.29
N TYR A 257 -2.46 -2.87 15.88
CA TYR A 257 -1.75 -1.61 15.62
C TYR A 257 -2.31 -0.55 16.54
N ASP A 258 -1.46 0.14 17.29
CA ASP A 258 -1.83 1.28 18.11
C ASP A 258 -1.43 2.57 17.41
N VAL A 259 -2.42 3.37 17.02
CA VAL A 259 -2.25 4.63 16.29
C VAL A 259 -2.68 5.79 17.20
N GLU A 260 -1.80 6.79 17.32
CA GLU A 260 -2.07 8.00 18.11
C GLU A 260 -3.33 8.72 17.63
N LYS A 261 -4.23 9.10 18.53
CA LYS A 261 -5.44 9.87 18.18
C LYS A 261 -5.12 11.32 17.78
N ALA A 262 -4.13 11.91 18.44
CA ALA A 262 -3.66 13.25 18.12
C ALA A 262 -2.87 13.28 16.80
N ALA A 263 -2.88 14.42 16.10
CA ALA A 263 -1.98 14.64 15.00
C ALA A 263 -0.51 14.62 15.52
N PRO A 264 0.42 14.03 14.77
CA PRO A 264 0.35 13.57 13.38
C PRO A 264 -0.12 12.11 13.20
N ARG A 265 -0.79 11.49 14.19
CA ARG A 265 -1.34 10.14 14.11
C ARG A 265 -0.27 9.07 13.83
N ARG A 266 0.79 9.09 14.65
CA ARG A 266 1.89 8.13 14.53
C ARG A 266 1.43 6.73 14.89
N VAL A 267 2.01 5.73 14.25
CA VAL A 267 1.89 4.34 14.71
C VAL A 267 2.79 4.20 15.93
N LEU A 268 2.23 4.03 17.13
CA LEU A 268 3.00 3.89 18.36
C LEU A 268 3.60 2.49 18.53
N GLY A 269 3.11 1.53 17.78
CA GLY A 269 3.62 0.18 17.71
C GLY A 269 2.60 -0.81 17.18
N TRP A 270 3.06 -2.03 16.97
CA TRP A 270 2.24 -3.16 16.57
C TRP A 270 2.73 -4.45 17.22
N LYS A 271 1.83 -5.43 17.29
CA LYS A 271 2.13 -6.76 17.81
C LYS A 271 1.37 -7.81 17.02
N THR A 272 2.05 -8.89 16.64
CA THR A 272 1.46 -10.01 15.92
C THR A 272 1.38 -11.26 16.79
N SER A 273 0.40 -12.13 16.54
CA SER A 273 0.33 -13.45 17.16
C SER A 273 1.53 -14.35 16.82
N GLY A 274 2.25 -14.00 15.73
CA GLY A 274 3.48 -14.69 15.31
C GLY A 274 4.74 -14.27 16.09
N GLY A 275 4.61 -13.40 17.09
CA GLY A 275 5.69 -12.99 17.99
C GLY A 275 6.46 -11.73 17.56
N ASP A 276 6.07 -11.09 16.46
CA ASP A 276 6.67 -9.79 16.11
C ASP A 276 6.02 -8.71 17.00
N GLU A 277 6.84 -7.84 17.62
CA GLU A 277 6.38 -6.72 18.42
C GLU A 277 7.28 -5.52 18.22
N ALA A 278 6.68 -4.37 17.86
CA ALA A 278 7.40 -3.11 17.66
C ALA A 278 6.88 -2.01 18.58
N LYS A 279 7.81 -1.21 19.09
CA LYS A 279 7.54 -0.06 19.94
C LYS A 279 8.25 1.18 19.38
N LEU A 280 7.48 2.25 19.17
CA LEU A 280 8.02 3.55 18.73
C LEU A 280 9.00 4.08 19.78
N LEU A 281 10.17 4.49 19.33
CA LEU A 281 11.22 5.16 20.14
C LEU A 281 11.17 6.66 19.92
N LYS A 282 11.29 7.09 18.66
CA LYS A 282 11.36 8.51 18.30
C LYS A 282 10.80 8.75 16.90
N THR A 283 10.26 9.93 16.70
CA THR A 283 9.87 10.45 15.38
C THR A 283 10.53 11.80 15.15
N THR A 284 11.03 12.00 13.94
CA THR A 284 11.57 13.29 13.49
C THR A 284 11.14 13.59 12.05
N ARG A 285 11.23 14.85 11.62
CA ARG A 285 10.97 15.27 10.23
C ARG A 285 12.21 15.92 9.65
N LEU A 286 12.78 15.28 8.62
CA LEU A 286 14.06 15.66 8.02
C LEU A 286 14.02 15.47 6.50
N PRO A 287 14.73 16.31 5.73
CA PRO A 287 15.05 16.02 4.33
C PRO A 287 16.24 15.05 4.28
N TYR A 288 16.06 13.80 4.73
CA TYR A 288 17.14 12.83 4.98
C TYR A 288 18.02 12.58 3.75
N TRP A 289 17.49 12.75 2.54
CA TRP A 289 18.27 12.61 1.30
C TRP A 289 19.38 13.68 1.13
N GLN A 290 19.33 14.75 1.92
CA GLN A 290 20.36 15.79 1.98
C GLN A 290 21.37 15.55 3.11
N LEU A 291 21.11 14.58 4.00
CA LEU A 291 21.94 14.26 5.16
C LEU A 291 22.79 13.03 4.82
N ASN A 292 23.81 13.21 4.00
CA ASN A 292 24.66 12.15 3.46
C ASN A 292 26.18 12.47 3.61
N ALA A 293 26.53 13.46 4.41
CA ALA A 293 27.91 13.78 4.73
C ALA A 293 28.42 12.99 5.95
N PRO A 294 29.72 12.75 6.07
CA PRO A 294 30.31 12.19 7.29
C PRO A 294 29.89 12.98 8.53
N GLY A 295 29.38 12.30 9.56
CA GLY A 295 28.84 12.91 10.78
C GLY A 295 27.32 13.04 10.80
N ASP A 296 26.64 12.84 9.67
CA ASP A 296 25.17 12.85 9.60
C ASP A 296 24.57 11.57 10.19
N GLU A 297 25.36 10.53 10.45
CA GLU A 297 24.94 9.31 11.14
C GLU A 297 24.34 9.59 12.53
N LYS A 298 24.62 10.74 13.11
CA LYS A 298 23.99 11.20 14.36
C LYS A 298 22.48 11.23 14.29
N TYR A 299 21.92 11.61 13.12
CA TYR A 299 20.46 11.64 12.91
C TYR A 299 19.82 10.25 12.89
N LEU A 300 20.55 9.24 12.42
CA LEU A 300 20.09 7.85 12.53
C LEU A 300 20.13 7.36 13.98
N LYS A 301 21.23 7.65 14.71
CA LYS A 301 21.34 7.30 16.15
C LYS A 301 20.26 7.94 17.01
N GLU A 302 19.76 9.10 16.61
CA GLU A 302 18.65 9.74 17.31
C GLU A 302 17.30 8.98 17.17
N LEU A 303 17.17 8.06 16.21
CA LEU A 303 15.98 7.25 16.01
C LEU A 303 16.02 5.90 16.77
N GLU A 304 17.14 5.60 17.43
CA GLU A 304 17.41 4.36 18.16
C GLU A 304 17.07 4.43 19.66
#